data_72873986e61b5fe24ff40adc1c93872e
#
_entry.id   72873986e61b5fe24ff40adc1c93872e
#
_cell.length_a   1.000
_cell.length_b   1.000
_cell.length_c   1.000
_cell.angle_alpha   90.00
_cell.angle_beta   90.00
_cell.angle_gamma   90.00
#
_symmetry.space_group_name_H-M   'P 1'
#
loop_
_entity.id
_entity.type
_entity.pdbx_description
1 polymer ?
#
loop_
_entity_poly.entity_id
_entity_poly.type
_entity_poly.pdbx_seq_one_letter_code
_entity_poly.pdbx_strand_id
1 'polypeptide(L)'
;MIFTVAIDGPAAAGKGTIARAVAAKFGFAHLDTGLLYRAVGAKGGDPVVAARGLTEDDFARDDLRSMAAGQAASVVAILPDVRAALTDYQRSFARRQGGAVLDGRDIGTVICPDAEVKLFITASAEVRAHRRWLELGGDAAQVLSEVIARDTRDIRRADAPLIAAFDALAIDTTNQSIEAAVALAVAAVQLAIDKLNM
;
A
#
# COMPACT_ATOMS: atom_id res chain seq x y z
N MET A 1 6.96 -19.66 -10.59
CA MET A 1 6.16 -19.79 -9.36
C MET A 1 5.18 -18.62 -9.31
N ILE A 2 3.92 -18.86 -8.98
CA ILE A 2 2.98 -17.81 -8.59
C ILE A 2 3.09 -17.67 -7.08
N PHE A 3 3.38 -16.48 -6.58
CA PHE A 3 3.54 -16.20 -5.16
C PHE A 3 3.21 -14.73 -4.90
N THR A 4 2.32 -14.47 -3.96
CA THR A 4 1.85 -13.12 -3.65
C THR A 4 2.21 -12.73 -2.23
N VAL A 5 2.83 -11.58 -2.07
CA VAL A 5 3.05 -10.92 -0.79
C VAL A 5 2.12 -9.71 -0.70
N ALA A 6 1.18 -9.74 0.22
CA ALA A 6 0.28 -8.64 0.52
C ALA A 6 0.83 -7.81 1.69
N ILE A 7 1.00 -6.50 1.51
CA ILE A 7 1.53 -5.60 2.55
C ILE A 7 0.53 -4.48 2.79
N ASP A 8 -0.14 -4.50 3.93
CA ASP A 8 -1.12 -3.49 4.31
C ASP A 8 -0.64 -2.61 5.47
N GLY A 9 -1.32 -1.50 5.68
CA GLY A 9 -1.05 -0.59 6.80
C GLY A 9 -1.28 0.89 6.46
N PRO A 10 -1.24 1.79 7.45
CA PRO A 10 -1.52 3.22 7.27
C PRO A 10 -0.46 3.94 6.41
N ALA A 11 -0.77 5.17 6.02
CA ALA A 11 0.18 6.01 5.28
C ALA A 11 1.46 6.27 6.07
N ALA A 12 2.61 6.37 5.38
CA ALA A 12 3.93 6.64 5.95
C ALA A 12 4.44 5.63 7.01
N ALA A 13 3.85 4.42 7.10
CA ALA A 13 4.32 3.35 7.98
C ALA A 13 5.59 2.63 7.47
N GLY A 14 6.09 2.96 6.28
CA GLY A 14 7.28 2.31 5.70
C GLY A 14 6.99 1.18 4.72
N LYS A 15 5.70 0.89 4.42
CA LYS A 15 5.29 -0.21 3.53
C LYS A 15 6.03 -0.25 2.19
N GLY A 16 6.03 0.86 1.46
CA GLY A 16 6.64 0.91 0.13
C GLY A 16 8.16 0.63 0.15
N THR A 17 8.86 1.00 1.23
CA THR A 17 10.29 0.68 1.39
C THR A 17 10.48 -0.81 1.65
N ILE A 18 9.67 -1.39 2.56
CA ILE A 18 9.68 -2.83 2.84
C ILE A 18 9.27 -3.61 1.59
N ALA A 19 8.21 -3.19 0.89
CA ALA A 19 7.73 -3.86 -0.32
C ALA A 19 8.80 -3.91 -1.43
N ARG A 20 9.48 -2.79 -1.69
CA ARG A 20 10.59 -2.75 -2.66
C ARG A 20 11.76 -3.64 -2.24
N ALA A 21 12.12 -3.63 -0.95
CA ALA A 21 13.22 -4.46 -0.45
C ALA A 21 12.89 -5.96 -0.57
N VAL A 22 11.67 -6.38 -0.21
CA VAL A 22 11.19 -7.76 -0.38
C VAL A 22 11.19 -8.13 -1.88
N ALA A 23 10.61 -7.28 -2.73
CA ALA A 23 10.56 -7.52 -4.16
C ALA A 23 11.96 -7.70 -4.76
N ALA A 24 12.90 -6.82 -4.42
CA ALA A 24 14.29 -6.90 -4.88
C ALA A 24 14.99 -8.17 -4.38
N LYS A 25 14.76 -8.57 -3.11
CA LYS A 25 15.38 -9.76 -2.52
C LYS A 25 14.99 -11.05 -3.21
N PHE A 26 13.72 -11.18 -3.63
CA PHE A 26 13.18 -12.41 -4.22
C PHE A 26 13.00 -12.34 -5.74
N GLY A 27 13.32 -11.21 -6.37
CA GLY A 27 13.11 -11.00 -7.81
C GLY A 27 11.61 -10.88 -8.17
N PHE A 28 10.76 -10.49 -7.23
CA PHE A 28 9.32 -10.32 -7.44
C PHE A 28 9.00 -8.96 -8.06
N ALA A 29 7.91 -8.90 -8.83
CA ALA A 29 7.37 -7.62 -9.28
C ALA A 29 6.71 -6.86 -8.12
N HIS A 30 6.80 -5.53 -8.12
CA HIS A 30 6.20 -4.69 -7.08
C HIS A 30 5.12 -3.78 -7.65
N LEU A 31 3.99 -3.68 -6.95
CA LEU A 31 2.89 -2.75 -7.23
C LEU A 31 2.56 -1.92 -5.99
N ASP A 32 2.87 -0.63 -6.01
CA ASP A 32 2.32 0.36 -5.08
C ASP A 32 0.88 0.69 -5.52
N THR A 33 -0.10 0.02 -4.90
CA THR A 33 -1.51 0.24 -5.28
C THR A 33 -2.01 1.63 -4.93
N GLY A 34 -1.35 2.31 -4.01
CA GLY A 34 -1.63 3.71 -3.70
C GLY A 34 -1.38 4.63 -4.89
N LEU A 35 -0.46 4.29 -5.80
CA LEU A 35 -0.24 5.06 -7.02
C LEU A 35 -1.42 4.98 -7.99
N LEU A 36 -2.14 3.84 -8.05
CA LEU A 36 -3.36 3.72 -8.86
C LEU A 36 -4.40 4.76 -8.44
N TYR A 37 -4.70 4.84 -7.14
CA TYR A 37 -5.67 5.81 -6.61
C TYR A 37 -5.17 7.26 -6.72
N ARG A 38 -3.86 7.49 -6.62
CA ARG A 38 -3.27 8.82 -6.83
C ARG A 38 -3.40 9.26 -8.27
N ALA A 39 -3.16 8.37 -9.23
CA ALA A 39 -3.33 8.64 -10.64
C ALA A 39 -4.79 8.95 -10.98
N VAL A 40 -5.76 8.18 -10.44
CA VAL A 40 -7.18 8.48 -10.59
C VAL A 40 -7.53 9.88 -10.06
N GLY A 41 -7.10 10.19 -8.83
CA GLY A 41 -7.37 11.50 -8.23
C GLY A 41 -6.72 12.66 -8.96
N ALA A 42 -5.51 12.46 -9.50
CA ALA A 42 -4.77 13.48 -10.24
C ALA A 42 -5.26 13.66 -11.68
N LYS A 43 -5.85 12.62 -12.29
CA LYS A 43 -6.42 12.69 -13.65
C LYS A 43 -7.64 13.59 -13.70
N GLY A 44 -8.41 13.64 -12.59
CA GLY A 44 -9.61 14.49 -12.51
C GLY A 44 -10.79 13.97 -13.32
N GLY A 45 -11.85 14.78 -13.40
CA GLY A 45 -13.09 14.40 -14.07
C GLY A 45 -13.89 13.35 -13.28
N ASP A 46 -14.65 12.50 -13.99
CA ASP A 46 -15.36 11.38 -13.37
C ASP A 46 -14.36 10.31 -12.88
N PRO A 47 -14.35 9.99 -11.57
CA PRO A 47 -13.34 9.08 -11.01
C PRO A 47 -13.41 7.65 -11.57
N VAL A 48 -14.59 7.16 -11.96
CA VAL A 48 -14.75 5.81 -12.53
C VAL A 48 -14.20 5.76 -13.95
N VAL A 49 -14.48 6.80 -14.73
CA VAL A 49 -13.93 6.93 -16.09
C VAL A 49 -12.40 7.07 -16.00
N ALA A 50 -11.90 7.89 -15.08
CA ALA A 50 -10.47 8.03 -14.84
C ALA A 50 -9.82 6.70 -14.47
N ALA A 51 -10.42 5.91 -13.56
CA ALA A 51 -9.91 4.62 -13.13
C ALA A 51 -9.81 3.59 -14.27
N ARG A 52 -10.82 3.55 -15.14
CA ARG A 52 -10.85 2.66 -16.31
C ARG A 52 -9.91 3.07 -17.43
N GLY A 53 -9.58 4.36 -17.49
CA GLY A 53 -8.76 4.95 -18.55
C GLY A 53 -7.34 5.31 -18.11
N LEU A 54 -6.78 4.68 -17.05
CA LEU A 54 -5.40 4.91 -16.64
C LEU A 54 -4.42 4.41 -17.71
N THR A 55 -3.40 5.21 -17.98
CA THR A 55 -2.33 4.94 -18.93
C THR A 55 -0.97 5.04 -18.24
N GLU A 56 0.10 4.63 -18.91
CA GLU A 56 1.46 4.76 -18.39
C GLU A 56 1.83 6.21 -18.09
N ASP A 57 1.35 7.18 -18.88
CA ASP A 57 1.60 8.61 -18.67
C ASP A 57 0.98 9.11 -17.36
N ASP A 58 -0.15 8.53 -16.93
CA ASP A 58 -0.78 8.89 -15.65
C ASP A 58 0.10 8.51 -14.46
N PHE A 59 0.96 7.49 -14.59
CA PHE A 59 1.89 7.06 -13.54
C PHE A 59 3.25 7.78 -13.62
N ALA A 60 3.58 8.39 -14.75
CA ALA A 60 4.84 9.12 -14.94
C ALA A 60 4.81 10.54 -14.35
N ARG A 61 3.68 10.98 -13.80
CA ARG A 61 3.51 12.33 -13.23
C ARG A 61 4.33 12.50 -11.95
N ASP A 62 5.08 13.60 -11.87
CA ASP A 62 5.92 13.93 -10.71
C ASP A 62 5.11 14.29 -9.45
N ASP A 63 3.89 14.80 -9.61
CA ASP A 63 3.02 15.27 -8.52
C ASP A 63 2.34 14.16 -7.72
N LEU A 64 2.38 12.90 -8.18
CA LEU A 64 1.69 11.77 -7.52
C LEU A 64 2.17 11.50 -6.08
N ARG A 65 3.37 11.94 -5.71
CA ARG A 65 3.90 11.78 -4.35
C ARG A 65 3.57 12.93 -3.41
N SER A 66 2.94 13.99 -3.91
CA SER A 66 2.52 15.15 -3.12
C SER A 66 1.48 14.82 -2.05
N MET A 67 1.30 15.74 -1.09
CA MET A 67 0.21 15.67 -0.10
C MET A 67 -1.15 15.73 -0.80
N ALA A 68 -1.32 16.65 -1.76
CA ALA A 68 -2.57 16.81 -2.51
C ALA A 68 -2.99 15.53 -3.22
N ALA A 69 -2.07 14.87 -3.94
CA ALA A 69 -2.34 13.58 -4.57
C ALA A 69 -2.67 12.48 -3.54
N GLY A 70 -2.02 12.51 -2.36
CA GLY A 70 -2.34 11.61 -1.27
C GLY A 70 -3.74 11.79 -0.70
N GLN A 71 -4.22 13.02 -0.58
CA GLN A 71 -5.59 13.33 -0.15
C GLN A 71 -6.61 12.96 -1.23
N ALA A 72 -6.36 13.32 -2.50
CA ALA A 72 -7.20 12.94 -3.62
C ALA A 72 -7.36 11.41 -3.73
N ALA A 73 -6.26 10.65 -3.59
CA ALA A 73 -6.32 9.18 -3.54
C ALA A 73 -7.24 8.66 -2.44
N SER A 74 -7.15 9.23 -1.24
CA SER A 74 -7.99 8.81 -0.09
C SER A 74 -9.48 9.11 -0.33
N VAL A 75 -9.80 10.19 -1.06
CA VAL A 75 -11.17 10.55 -1.43
C VAL A 75 -11.73 9.58 -2.47
N VAL A 76 -11.00 9.29 -3.55
CA VAL A 76 -11.51 8.38 -4.60
C VAL A 76 -11.52 6.92 -4.16
N ALA A 77 -10.67 6.54 -3.20
CA ALA A 77 -10.60 5.17 -2.68
C ALA A 77 -11.82 4.75 -1.84
N ILE A 78 -12.69 5.68 -1.43
CA ILE A 78 -13.96 5.36 -0.76
C ILE A 78 -15.08 5.01 -1.76
N LEU A 79 -14.88 5.26 -3.06
CA LEU A 79 -15.89 5.05 -4.10
C LEU A 79 -15.86 3.57 -4.55
N PRO A 80 -16.94 2.78 -4.30
CA PRO A 80 -16.97 1.37 -4.64
C PRO A 80 -16.70 1.09 -6.13
N ASP A 81 -17.22 1.91 -7.03
CA ASP A 81 -17.07 1.72 -8.47
C ASP A 81 -15.63 1.98 -8.95
N VAL A 82 -14.91 2.93 -8.31
CA VAL A 82 -13.48 3.15 -8.56
C VAL A 82 -12.67 1.94 -8.10
N ARG A 83 -13.00 1.41 -6.92
CA ARG A 83 -12.35 0.21 -6.38
C ARG A 83 -12.57 -0.98 -7.29
N ALA A 84 -13.82 -1.22 -7.71
CA ALA A 84 -14.16 -2.29 -8.65
C ALA A 84 -13.37 -2.17 -9.96
N ALA A 85 -13.27 -0.97 -10.54
CA ALA A 85 -12.50 -0.73 -11.77
C ALA A 85 -11.00 -1.06 -11.65
N LEU A 86 -10.41 -0.93 -10.44
CA LEU A 86 -8.99 -1.20 -10.21
C LEU A 86 -8.70 -2.61 -9.67
N THR A 87 -9.71 -3.34 -9.20
CA THR A 87 -9.54 -4.64 -8.53
C THR A 87 -8.98 -5.71 -9.46
N ASP A 88 -9.52 -5.83 -10.67
CA ASP A 88 -9.10 -6.87 -11.61
C ASP A 88 -7.64 -6.71 -12.03
N TYR A 89 -7.20 -5.47 -12.23
CA TYR A 89 -5.80 -5.17 -12.52
C TYR A 89 -4.89 -5.61 -11.37
N GLN A 90 -5.24 -5.27 -10.12
CA GLN A 90 -4.46 -5.63 -8.94
C GLN A 90 -4.39 -7.15 -8.76
N ARG A 91 -5.52 -7.86 -8.93
CA ARG A 91 -5.58 -9.34 -8.85
C ARG A 91 -4.77 -10.02 -9.94
N SER A 92 -4.85 -9.52 -11.17
CA SER A 92 -4.04 -10.03 -12.28
C SER A 92 -2.55 -9.81 -12.04
N PHE A 93 -2.17 -8.65 -11.49
CA PHE A 93 -0.79 -8.38 -11.10
C PHE A 93 -0.31 -9.34 -10.01
N ALA A 94 -1.13 -9.60 -8.99
CA ALA A 94 -0.78 -10.46 -7.87
C ALA A 94 -0.48 -11.91 -8.29
N ARG A 95 -1.20 -12.41 -9.29
CA ARG A 95 -1.10 -13.83 -9.73
C ARG A 95 -0.19 -14.03 -10.93
N ARG A 96 0.72 -13.09 -11.19
CA ARG A 96 1.71 -13.19 -12.26
C ARG A 96 2.79 -14.24 -11.99
N GLN A 97 3.35 -14.79 -13.05
CA GLN A 97 4.54 -15.63 -12.95
C GLN A 97 5.74 -14.80 -12.45
N GLY A 98 6.59 -15.43 -11.65
CA GLY A 98 7.77 -14.79 -11.08
C GLY A 98 7.54 -14.18 -9.68
N GLY A 99 6.29 -14.18 -9.20
CA GLY A 99 5.92 -13.62 -7.90
C GLY A 99 5.62 -12.11 -7.92
N ALA A 100 4.83 -11.66 -6.95
CA ALA A 100 4.40 -10.28 -6.82
C ALA A 100 4.36 -9.81 -5.36
N VAL A 101 4.70 -8.55 -5.13
CA VAL A 101 4.50 -7.82 -3.88
C VAL A 101 3.54 -6.67 -4.17
N LEU A 102 2.43 -6.61 -3.46
CA LEU A 102 1.50 -5.49 -3.53
C LEU A 102 1.46 -4.78 -2.18
N ASP A 103 1.56 -3.46 -2.16
CA ASP A 103 1.35 -2.69 -0.94
C ASP A 103 0.16 -1.74 -1.05
N GLY A 104 -0.66 -1.71 0.02
CA GLY A 104 -1.90 -0.94 0.04
C GLY A 104 -2.52 -0.78 1.42
N ARG A 105 -3.85 -1.01 1.50
CA ARG A 105 -4.67 -0.89 2.70
C ARG A 105 -5.52 -2.12 2.99
N ASP A 106 -5.81 -2.87 1.97
CA ASP A 106 -6.78 -3.97 1.96
C ASP A 106 -6.34 -5.10 1.02
N ILE A 107 -5.04 -5.20 0.77
CA ILE A 107 -4.49 -6.19 -0.15
C ILE A 107 -4.73 -7.60 0.42
N GLY A 108 -4.36 -7.85 1.67
CA GLY A 108 -4.50 -9.15 2.31
C GLY A 108 -5.91 -9.47 2.80
N THR A 109 -6.83 -8.49 2.78
CA THR A 109 -8.22 -8.70 3.23
C THR A 109 -9.23 -8.80 2.09
N VAL A 110 -9.05 -8.00 1.01
CA VAL A 110 -10.03 -7.85 -0.08
C VAL A 110 -9.46 -8.19 -1.44
N ILE A 111 -8.29 -7.67 -1.77
CA ILE A 111 -7.71 -7.84 -3.12
C ILE A 111 -7.17 -9.26 -3.30
N CYS A 112 -6.34 -9.71 -2.36
CA CYS A 112 -5.65 -11.00 -2.37
C CYS A 112 -5.80 -11.71 -1.01
N PRO A 113 -7.02 -12.12 -0.62
CA PRO A 113 -7.24 -12.81 0.66
C PRO A 113 -6.49 -14.16 0.74
N ASP A 114 -6.10 -14.71 -0.42
CA ASP A 114 -5.34 -15.96 -0.54
C ASP A 114 -3.84 -15.72 -0.78
N ALA A 115 -3.31 -14.52 -0.46
CA ALA A 115 -1.88 -14.23 -0.58
C ALA A 115 -1.07 -15.18 0.32
N GLU A 116 0.03 -15.70 -0.21
CA GLU A 116 0.91 -16.66 0.49
C GLU A 116 1.57 -16.04 1.73
N VAL A 117 1.81 -14.72 1.71
CA VAL A 117 2.28 -13.96 2.88
C VAL A 117 1.48 -12.68 3.00
N LYS A 118 1.03 -12.40 4.22
CA LYS A 118 0.37 -11.13 4.56
C LYS A 118 1.13 -10.43 5.67
N LEU A 119 1.46 -9.18 5.43
CA LEU A 119 2.15 -8.31 6.38
C LEU A 119 1.27 -7.09 6.67
N PHE A 120 1.20 -6.70 7.94
CA PHE A 120 0.57 -5.45 8.35
C PHE A 120 1.60 -4.54 8.99
N ILE A 121 2.00 -3.48 8.27
CA ILE A 121 3.04 -2.57 8.71
C ILE A 121 2.39 -1.35 9.35
N THR A 122 2.75 -1.07 10.60
CA THR A 122 2.21 0.06 11.36
C THR A 122 3.32 0.91 11.97
N ALA A 123 2.97 2.10 12.43
CA ALA A 123 3.73 2.96 13.32
C ALA A 123 2.78 3.97 13.96
N SER A 124 3.18 4.61 15.07
CA SER A 124 2.37 5.68 15.69
C SER A 124 2.11 6.83 14.72
N ALA A 125 1.01 7.55 14.90
CA ALA A 125 0.64 8.65 14.02
C ALA A 125 1.72 9.76 14.01
N GLU A 126 2.32 10.01 15.17
CA GLU A 126 3.36 11.00 15.36
C GLU A 126 4.64 10.65 14.56
N VAL A 127 5.08 9.39 14.64
CA VAL A 127 6.26 8.91 13.91
C VAL A 127 6.00 8.98 12.40
N ARG A 128 4.81 8.59 11.95
CA ARG A 128 4.43 8.66 10.52
C ARG A 128 4.32 10.09 10.01
N ALA A 129 3.76 10.98 10.82
CA ALA A 129 3.68 12.41 10.52
C ALA A 129 5.07 13.04 10.44
N HIS A 130 5.96 12.70 11.38
CA HIS A 130 7.35 13.18 11.35
C HIS A 130 8.10 12.71 10.10
N ARG A 131 7.99 11.43 9.72
CA ARG A 131 8.57 10.90 8.47
C ARG A 131 8.04 11.67 7.26
N ARG A 132 6.71 11.91 7.22
CA ARG A 132 6.07 12.62 6.12
C ARG A 132 6.48 14.09 6.05
N TRP A 133 6.65 14.73 7.21
CA TRP A 133 7.15 16.10 7.30
C TRP A 133 8.58 16.22 6.80
N LEU A 134 9.45 15.26 7.12
CA LEU A 134 10.83 15.21 6.60
C LEU A 134 10.88 15.07 5.07
N GLU A 135 9.92 14.36 4.48
CA GLU A 135 9.83 14.16 3.02
C GLU A 135 9.34 15.42 2.28
N LEU A 136 8.36 16.14 2.85
CA LEU A 136 7.60 17.16 2.13
C LEU A 136 7.78 18.58 2.67
N GLY A 137 8.30 18.71 3.89
CA GLY A 137 8.36 20.01 4.60
C GLY A 137 6.99 20.47 5.09
N GLY A 138 6.86 21.79 5.28
CA GLY A 138 5.61 22.42 5.69
C GLY A 138 5.43 22.50 7.21
N ASP A 139 4.20 22.75 7.67
CA ASP A 139 3.86 22.82 9.09
C ASP A 139 3.67 21.41 9.68
N ALA A 140 4.44 21.06 10.70
CA ALA A 140 4.43 19.74 11.31
C ALA A 140 3.09 19.40 11.98
N ALA A 141 2.40 20.38 12.58
CA ALA A 141 1.12 20.16 13.22
C ALA A 141 0.02 19.90 12.18
N GLN A 142 0.07 20.62 11.05
CA GLN A 142 -0.82 20.37 9.94
C GLN A 142 -0.59 18.96 9.36
N VAL A 143 0.66 18.55 9.14
CA VAL A 143 0.98 17.19 8.63
C VAL A 143 0.45 16.11 9.56
N LEU A 144 0.58 16.27 10.88
CA LEU A 144 0.03 15.34 11.87
C LEU A 144 -1.50 15.26 11.77
N SER A 145 -2.18 16.41 11.71
CA SER A 145 -3.64 16.47 11.57
C SER A 145 -4.11 15.76 10.30
N GLU A 146 -3.41 15.95 9.19
CA GLU A 146 -3.73 15.30 7.90
C GLU A 146 -3.52 13.79 7.93
N VAL A 147 -2.45 13.31 8.61
CA VAL A 147 -2.20 11.88 8.82
C VAL A 147 -3.33 11.25 9.62
N ILE A 148 -3.74 11.85 10.75
CA ILE A 148 -4.83 11.37 11.60
C ILE A 148 -6.17 11.37 10.83
N ALA A 149 -6.48 12.44 10.10
CA ALA A 149 -7.68 12.53 9.29
C ALA A 149 -7.73 11.47 8.20
N ARG A 150 -6.59 11.17 7.57
CA ARG A 150 -6.48 10.10 6.59
C ARG A 150 -6.69 8.73 7.20
N ASP A 151 -6.06 8.44 8.33
CA ASP A 151 -6.24 7.16 9.04
C ASP A 151 -7.70 6.94 9.40
N THR A 152 -8.35 8.00 9.90
CA THR A 152 -9.79 7.95 10.23
C THR A 152 -10.63 7.58 9.00
N ARG A 153 -10.35 8.16 7.83
CA ARG A 153 -11.05 7.79 6.59
C ARG A 153 -10.75 6.37 6.18
N ASP A 154 -9.47 5.96 6.19
CA ASP A 154 -9.05 4.62 5.75
C ASP A 154 -9.65 3.52 6.65
N ILE A 155 -9.73 3.73 7.98
CA ILE A 155 -10.30 2.79 8.94
C ILE A 155 -11.83 2.74 8.87
N ARG A 156 -12.49 3.89 8.68
CA ARG A 156 -13.95 4.00 8.71
C ARG A 156 -14.64 3.78 7.35
N ARG A 157 -13.90 3.41 6.31
CA ARG A 157 -14.52 3.09 5.02
C ARG A 157 -15.54 1.95 5.20
N ALA A 158 -16.72 2.12 4.61
CA ALA A 158 -17.76 1.08 4.61
C ALA A 158 -17.33 -0.13 3.77
N ASP A 159 -16.58 0.12 2.70
CA ASP A 159 -16.01 -0.91 1.82
C ASP A 159 -14.50 -0.97 2.01
N ALA A 160 -13.98 -2.17 2.25
CA ALA A 160 -12.56 -2.47 2.40
C ALA A 160 -11.83 -1.56 3.42
N PRO A 161 -12.24 -1.54 4.70
CA PRO A 161 -11.58 -0.75 5.73
C PRO A 161 -10.13 -1.18 5.92
N LEU A 162 -9.29 -0.24 6.39
CA LEU A 162 -7.92 -0.56 6.78
C LEU A 162 -7.93 -1.37 8.08
N ILE A 163 -7.84 -2.68 7.96
CA ILE A 163 -7.71 -3.62 9.06
C ILE A 163 -6.64 -4.67 8.73
N ALA A 164 -5.97 -5.18 9.73
CA ALA A 164 -5.06 -6.31 9.53
C ALA A 164 -5.86 -7.58 9.18
N ALA A 165 -5.39 -8.34 8.19
CA ALA A 165 -5.91 -9.69 7.98
C ALA A 165 -5.59 -10.55 9.22
N PHE A 166 -6.47 -11.50 9.55
CA PHE A 166 -6.34 -12.31 10.78
C PHE A 166 -5.04 -13.13 10.83
N ASP A 167 -4.50 -13.47 9.67
CA ASP A 167 -3.28 -14.23 9.46
C ASP A 167 -2.07 -13.36 9.07
N ALA A 168 -2.20 -12.03 9.14
CA ALA A 168 -1.11 -11.12 8.83
C ALA A 168 -0.10 -11.04 9.97
N LEU A 169 1.19 -11.10 9.63
CA LEU A 169 2.27 -10.74 10.54
C LEU A 169 2.29 -9.21 10.71
N ALA A 170 2.03 -8.75 11.93
CA ALA A 170 2.12 -7.33 12.25
C ALA A 170 3.59 -6.93 12.55
N ILE A 171 4.03 -5.84 11.91
CA ILE A 171 5.35 -5.24 12.13
C ILE A 171 5.16 -3.77 12.51
N ASP A 172 5.40 -3.45 13.77
CA ASP A 172 5.37 -2.06 14.26
C ASP A 172 6.75 -1.41 14.08
N THR A 173 6.79 -0.41 13.21
CA THR A 173 8.01 0.34 12.89
C THR A 173 8.18 1.62 13.70
N THR A 174 7.40 1.82 14.79
CA THR A 174 7.47 3.01 15.63
C THR A 174 8.88 3.25 16.16
N ASN A 175 9.47 2.21 16.74
CA ASN A 175 10.79 2.25 17.38
C ASN A 175 11.81 1.32 16.69
N GLN A 176 11.52 0.83 15.49
CA GLN A 176 12.43 -0.03 14.75
C GLN A 176 13.12 0.71 13.62
N SER A 177 14.36 0.32 13.31
CA SER A 177 15.02 0.75 12.10
C SER A 177 14.35 0.11 10.87
N ILE A 178 14.48 0.76 9.71
CA ILE A 178 13.94 0.20 8.46
C ILE A 178 14.59 -1.14 8.11
N GLU A 179 15.87 -1.30 8.40
CA GLU A 179 16.62 -2.53 8.15
C GLU A 179 16.07 -3.69 8.99
N ALA A 180 15.75 -3.45 10.27
CA ALA A 180 15.15 -4.47 11.14
C ALA A 180 13.75 -4.88 10.64
N ALA A 181 12.92 -3.91 10.25
CA ALA A 181 11.59 -4.17 9.70
C ALA A 181 11.66 -4.94 8.36
N VAL A 182 12.62 -4.60 7.49
CA VAL A 182 12.88 -5.31 6.23
C VAL A 182 13.33 -6.75 6.52
N ALA A 183 14.24 -6.95 7.49
CA ALA A 183 14.71 -8.28 7.85
C ALA A 183 13.57 -9.19 8.32
N LEU A 184 12.64 -8.68 9.14
CA LEU A 184 11.44 -9.42 9.57
C LEU A 184 10.54 -9.79 8.40
N ALA A 185 10.29 -8.85 7.49
CA ALA A 185 9.47 -9.09 6.31
C ALA A 185 10.10 -10.13 5.37
N VAL A 186 11.41 -10.02 5.11
CA VAL A 186 12.16 -11.00 4.30
C VAL A 186 12.14 -12.39 4.94
N ALA A 187 12.34 -12.49 6.25
CA ALA A 187 12.30 -13.77 6.97
C ALA A 187 10.92 -14.44 6.85
N ALA A 188 9.83 -13.67 6.97
CA ALA A 188 8.47 -14.19 6.81
C ALA A 188 8.22 -14.75 5.40
N VAL A 189 8.67 -14.04 4.36
CA VAL A 189 8.54 -14.48 2.97
C VAL A 189 9.41 -15.72 2.69
N GLN A 190 10.66 -15.74 3.19
CA GLN A 190 11.54 -16.90 3.03
C GLN A 190 10.93 -18.15 3.66
N LEU A 191 10.41 -18.03 4.89
CA LEU A 191 9.77 -19.15 5.59
C LEU A 191 8.57 -19.72 4.82
N ALA A 192 7.78 -18.85 4.19
CA ALA A 192 6.65 -19.28 3.38
C ALA A 192 7.09 -20.00 2.10
N ILE A 193 8.15 -19.50 1.43
CA ILE A 193 8.73 -20.15 0.25
C ILE A 193 9.29 -21.53 0.61
N ASP A 194 10.01 -21.63 1.73
CA ASP A 194 10.60 -22.89 2.19
C ASP A 194 9.53 -23.96 2.45
N LYS A 195 8.38 -23.55 3.04
CA LYS A 195 7.24 -24.45 3.28
C LYS A 195 6.57 -24.95 1.99
N LEU A 196 6.57 -24.14 0.92
CA LEU A 196 6.00 -24.57 -0.37
C LEU A 196 6.92 -25.54 -1.14
N ASN A 197 8.21 -25.57 -0.81
CA ASN A 197 9.20 -26.43 -1.45
C ASN A 197 9.43 -27.76 -0.71
N MET A 198 8.79 -27.95 0.45
CA MET A 198 8.81 -29.21 1.21
C MET A 198 7.67 -30.12 0.84
#